data_0069ac78e9b2e4937976449336f3e215
#
_entry.id   0069ac78e9b2e4937976449336f3e215
#
_cell.length_a   1.000
_cell.length_b   1.000
_cell.length_c   1.000
_cell.angle_alpha   90.00
_cell.angle_beta   90.00
_cell.angle_gamma   90.00
#
_symmetry.space_group_name_H-M   'P 1'
#
loop_
_entity.id
_entity.type
_entity.pdbx_description
1 polymer ?
#
loop_
_entity_poly.entity_id
_entity_poly.type
_entity_poly.pdbx_seq_one_letter_code
_entity_poly.pdbx_strand_id
1 'polypeptide(L)'
;MTGRNNLAIEYVPIDQIKINPRHARKITRAQIERVKRSVRTHQYNVPLLAQDDWTMIAGHVRLTACRELGMDEVPVIRLRHLSPAQAQAFAIAENRLVETGAWDERALGEIFSELVDLKLDFSLEDTGFQMGEIDLFIEGLSDSAPAEEEILPEPGPSVTRPGDLWVLGEHRLICGSSLEVTTYEALMDDERASVVFTDPPYNVPITGHVSGKGKRKHREFAMAAGEMSEPDFNAFLHTASRLMADWSADGSLHYVCMDWRHLHGLLAVVRSVYDDLINICVWAKSNGGMGSLYRSAHEMVVVARKGSGPHRNNVQLGRFGRNRTNVWNYPGANTFLRSGEDADLAGQHPTPKPVQLVADALLDSSARGDVVLDPFGGSGSTLLAAERTGRRCRMIELDPAYCDLIIRRWRRHGGGQAVRSDGALFDQLELEDAA
;
A
#
# COMPACT_ATOMS: atom_id res chain seq x y z
N MET A 1 -41.68 21.14 31.65
CA MET A 1 -42.65 20.36 30.85
C MET A 1 -42.17 20.38 29.41
N THR A 2 -41.58 19.31 28.96
CA THR A 2 -41.10 19.17 27.58
C THR A 2 -42.24 18.65 26.71
N GLY A 3 -42.97 19.60 26.05
CA GLY A 3 -43.92 19.22 25.01
C GLY A 3 -43.19 18.41 23.95
N ARG A 4 -43.72 17.26 23.54
CA ARG A 4 -43.19 16.50 22.38
C ARG A 4 -43.32 17.35 21.15
N ASN A 5 -42.20 17.87 20.62
CA ASN A 5 -42.18 18.48 19.32
C ASN A 5 -42.37 17.35 18.29
N ASN A 6 -43.49 17.35 17.57
CA ASN A 6 -43.67 16.46 16.42
C ASN A 6 -42.78 16.95 15.27
N LEU A 7 -41.57 16.43 15.18
CA LEU A 7 -40.70 16.69 14.04
C LEU A 7 -41.08 15.76 12.90
N ALA A 8 -41.28 16.32 11.72
CA ALA A 8 -41.59 15.58 10.49
C ALA A 8 -40.51 15.83 9.45
N ILE A 9 -40.20 14.80 8.68
CA ILE A 9 -39.32 14.91 7.50
C ILE A 9 -40.20 15.33 6.32
N GLU A 10 -39.81 16.42 5.67
CA GLU A 10 -40.45 16.94 4.47
C GLU A 10 -39.44 16.84 3.33
N TYR A 11 -39.82 16.27 2.19
CA TYR A 11 -39.01 16.32 0.97
C TYR A 11 -39.28 17.63 0.24
N VAL A 12 -38.22 18.40 0.00
CA VAL A 12 -38.32 19.79 -0.46
C VAL A 12 -37.40 19.98 -1.66
N PRO A 13 -37.88 20.66 -2.72
CA PRO A 13 -37.02 21.06 -3.82
C PRO A 13 -35.76 21.78 -3.31
N ILE A 14 -34.62 21.36 -3.80
CA ILE A 14 -33.31 21.81 -3.26
C ILE A 14 -33.12 23.33 -3.43
N ASP A 15 -33.73 23.92 -4.45
CA ASP A 15 -33.66 25.36 -4.72
C ASP A 15 -34.49 26.19 -3.74
N GLN A 16 -35.47 25.58 -3.03
CA GLN A 16 -36.26 26.26 -2.01
C GLN A 16 -35.45 26.52 -0.75
N ILE A 17 -34.36 25.77 -0.53
CA ILE A 17 -33.54 25.88 0.66
C ILE A 17 -32.64 27.14 0.60
N LYS A 18 -32.82 28.02 1.57
CA LYS A 18 -32.05 29.26 1.69
C LYS A 18 -30.80 29.05 2.53
N ILE A 19 -29.66 29.41 1.97
CA ILE A 19 -28.38 29.38 2.74
C ILE A 19 -28.40 30.51 3.76
N ASN A 20 -28.06 30.19 5.01
CA ASN A 20 -27.90 31.22 6.04
C ASN A 20 -26.63 32.04 5.77
N PRO A 21 -26.74 33.36 5.47
CA PRO A 21 -25.57 34.20 5.17
C PRO A 21 -24.64 34.39 6.37
N ARG A 22 -25.11 34.11 7.60
CA ARG A 22 -24.31 34.18 8.84
C ARG A 22 -23.74 32.82 9.26
N HIS A 23 -23.57 31.89 8.30
CA HIS A 23 -22.94 30.60 8.57
C HIS A 23 -21.45 30.80 8.93
N ALA A 24 -21.09 30.43 10.16
CA ALA A 24 -19.76 30.70 10.72
C ALA A 24 -18.69 29.65 10.35
N ARG A 25 -19.07 28.49 9.82
CA ARG A 25 -18.14 27.37 9.54
C ARG A 25 -17.60 27.47 8.11
N LYS A 26 -16.28 27.38 7.96
CA LYS A 26 -15.65 27.26 6.63
C LYS A 26 -15.87 25.86 6.08
N ILE A 27 -16.37 25.77 4.87
CA ILE A 27 -16.57 24.53 4.14
C ILE A 27 -15.40 24.35 3.17
N THR A 28 -14.74 23.20 3.22
CA THR A 28 -13.64 22.87 2.31
C THR A 28 -14.13 21.97 1.16
N ARG A 29 -13.44 22.05 0.03
CA ARG A 29 -13.72 21.17 -1.13
C ARG A 29 -13.61 19.69 -0.75
N ALA A 30 -12.61 19.33 0.05
CA ALA A 30 -12.42 17.96 0.53
C ALA A 30 -13.61 17.45 1.36
N GLN A 31 -14.22 18.30 2.20
CA GLN A 31 -15.43 17.92 2.94
C GLN A 31 -16.62 17.65 2.00
N ILE A 32 -16.81 18.49 0.98
CA ILE A 32 -17.89 18.31 -0.01
C ILE A 32 -17.71 16.97 -0.73
N GLU A 33 -16.49 16.67 -1.21
CA GLU A 33 -16.23 15.41 -1.92
C GLU A 33 -16.42 14.16 -1.04
N ARG A 34 -16.06 14.23 0.25
CA ARG A 34 -16.34 13.14 1.20
C ARG A 34 -17.83 12.91 1.37
N VAL A 35 -18.60 13.97 1.56
CA VAL A 35 -20.07 13.86 1.68
C VAL A 35 -20.71 13.37 0.40
N LYS A 36 -20.23 13.81 -0.78
CA LYS A 36 -20.70 13.30 -2.07
C LYS A 36 -20.48 11.78 -2.21
N ARG A 37 -19.31 11.29 -1.84
CA ARG A 37 -19.03 9.84 -1.81
C ARG A 37 -19.99 9.11 -0.88
N SER A 38 -20.11 9.56 0.37
CA SER A 38 -21.02 8.97 1.35
C SER A 38 -22.48 8.93 0.86
N VAL A 39 -22.96 10.00 0.22
CA VAL A 39 -24.32 10.05 -0.34
C VAL A 39 -24.49 9.09 -1.51
N ARG A 40 -23.48 8.91 -2.36
CA ARG A 40 -23.53 7.93 -3.45
C ARG A 40 -23.61 6.50 -2.96
N THR A 41 -22.81 6.18 -1.92
CA THR A 41 -22.70 4.82 -1.38
C THR A 41 -23.87 4.46 -0.47
N HIS A 42 -24.21 5.35 0.45
CA HIS A 42 -25.19 5.06 1.51
C HIS A 42 -26.54 5.73 1.30
N GLN A 43 -26.75 6.45 0.20
CA GLN A 43 -27.87 7.31 -0.07
C GLN A 43 -27.95 8.50 0.91
N TYR A 44 -28.98 9.33 0.80
CA TYR A 44 -29.15 10.51 1.65
C TYR A 44 -30.00 10.17 2.89
N ASN A 45 -29.34 9.89 4.01
CA ASN A 45 -30.00 9.35 5.20
C ASN A 45 -30.17 10.36 6.36
N VAL A 46 -29.49 11.53 6.32
CA VAL A 46 -29.48 12.51 7.43
C VAL A 46 -30.13 13.82 6.99
N PRO A 47 -31.37 14.14 7.43
CA PRO A 47 -32.10 15.34 7.01
C PRO A 47 -31.34 16.64 7.28
N LEU A 48 -31.60 17.67 6.46
CA LEU A 48 -31.23 19.05 6.74
C LEU A 48 -32.11 19.62 7.84
N LEU A 49 -31.60 20.58 8.60
CA LEU A 49 -32.38 21.33 9.57
C LEU A 49 -32.60 22.76 9.08
N ALA A 50 -33.85 23.22 9.07
CA ALA A 50 -34.21 24.55 8.61
C ALA A 50 -35.21 25.24 9.53
N GLN A 51 -35.28 26.55 9.44
CA GLN A 51 -36.33 27.37 10.02
C GLN A 51 -37.62 27.23 9.23
N ASP A 52 -38.71 27.83 9.68
CA ASP A 52 -40.01 27.75 9.01
C ASP A 52 -40.00 28.40 7.60
N ASP A 53 -39.15 29.39 7.40
CA ASP A 53 -38.97 30.11 6.11
C ASP A 53 -37.96 29.45 5.17
N TRP A 54 -37.54 28.19 5.46
CA TRP A 54 -36.51 27.38 4.75
C TRP A 54 -35.08 27.91 4.90
N THR A 55 -34.81 28.85 5.79
CA THR A 55 -33.46 29.27 6.08
C THR A 55 -32.74 28.16 6.86
N MET A 56 -31.62 27.74 6.34
CA MET A 56 -30.85 26.61 6.89
C MET A 56 -30.28 26.89 8.27
N ILE A 57 -30.42 25.91 9.18
CA ILE A 57 -29.79 25.87 10.49
C ILE A 57 -28.56 24.98 10.47
N ALA A 58 -28.68 23.73 9.97
CA ALA A 58 -27.59 22.76 9.93
C ALA A 58 -27.61 21.92 8.65
N GLY A 59 -26.43 21.44 8.23
CA GLY A 59 -26.24 20.58 7.05
C GLY A 59 -25.71 21.27 5.80
N HIS A 60 -25.03 22.42 5.92
CA HIS A 60 -24.55 23.21 4.78
C HIS A 60 -23.65 22.43 3.81
N VAL A 61 -22.72 21.58 4.31
CA VAL A 61 -21.87 20.72 3.47
C VAL A 61 -22.73 19.72 2.69
N ARG A 62 -23.74 19.13 3.36
CA ARG A 62 -24.68 18.18 2.74
C ARG A 62 -25.49 18.84 1.63
N LEU A 63 -26.03 20.03 1.87
CA LEU A 63 -26.77 20.79 0.83
C LEU A 63 -25.88 21.06 -0.38
N THR A 64 -24.65 21.52 -0.17
CA THR A 64 -23.70 21.78 -1.26
C THR A 64 -23.38 20.50 -2.04
N ALA A 65 -23.14 19.39 -1.34
CA ALA A 65 -22.88 18.10 -1.96
C ALA A 65 -24.08 17.62 -2.81
N CYS A 66 -25.32 17.75 -2.29
CA CYS A 66 -26.54 17.36 -3.02
C CYS A 66 -26.76 18.20 -4.26
N ARG A 67 -26.51 19.52 -4.20
CA ARG A 67 -26.56 20.40 -5.38
C ARG A 67 -25.58 19.98 -6.46
N GLU A 68 -24.36 19.65 -6.08
CA GLU A 68 -23.33 19.18 -7.02
C GLU A 68 -23.61 17.76 -7.55
N LEU A 69 -24.39 16.97 -6.82
CA LEU A 69 -24.86 15.65 -7.28
C LEU A 69 -26.09 15.74 -8.19
N GLY A 70 -26.67 16.94 -8.37
CA GLY A 70 -27.86 17.16 -9.21
C GLY A 70 -29.14 16.59 -8.60
N MET A 71 -29.26 16.54 -7.27
CA MET A 71 -30.48 16.10 -6.62
C MET A 71 -31.57 17.16 -6.72
N ASP A 72 -32.77 16.75 -7.08
CA ASP A 72 -33.92 17.65 -7.21
C ASP A 72 -34.55 18.01 -5.86
N GLU A 73 -34.61 17.05 -4.95
CA GLU A 73 -35.19 17.18 -3.62
C GLU A 73 -34.26 16.65 -2.51
N VAL A 74 -34.41 17.20 -1.31
CA VAL A 74 -33.70 16.76 -0.12
C VAL A 74 -34.64 16.66 1.10
N PRO A 75 -34.43 15.70 2.01
CA PRO A 75 -35.19 15.60 3.25
C PRO A 75 -34.80 16.71 4.21
N VAL A 76 -35.78 17.40 4.78
CA VAL A 76 -35.61 18.54 5.69
C VAL A 76 -36.52 18.35 6.90
N ILE A 77 -36.03 18.71 8.08
CA ILE A 77 -36.80 18.87 9.31
C ILE A 77 -36.90 20.37 9.63
N ARG A 78 -38.11 20.89 9.73
CA ARG A 78 -38.32 22.28 10.13
C ARG A 78 -38.44 22.42 11.64
N LEU A 79 -37.62 23.29 12.21
CA LEU A 79 -37.58 23.58 13.66
C LEU A 79 -38.42 24.82 13.97
N ARG A 80 -39.76 24.71 13.76
CA ARG A 80 -40.70 25.82 13.90
C ARG A 80 -40.81 26.39 15.32
N HIS A 81 -40.40 25.63 16.33
CA HIS A 81 -40.47 26.00 17.74
C HIS A 81 -39.32 26.92 18.18
N LEU A 82 -38.28 27.10 17.37
CA LEU A 82 -37.15 27.93 17.70
C LEU A 82 -37.37 29.38 17.23
N SER A 83 -37.14 30.33 18.12
CA SER A 83 -37.00 31.74 17.71
C SER A 83 -35.73 31.92 16.85
N PRO A 84 -35.59 32.99 16.08
CA PRO A 84 -34.39 33.26 15.26
C PRO A 84 -33.08 33.24 16.08
N ALA A 85 -33.12 33.79 17.31
CA ALA A 85 -31.96 33.76 18.21
C ALA A 85 -31.61 32.34 18.68
N GLN A 86 -32.63 31.53 19.02
CA GLN A 86 -32.44 30.14 19.39
C GLN A 86 -31.95 29.31 18.23
N ALA A 87 -32.45 29.52 17.01
CA ALA A 87 -31.98 28.83 15.81
C ALA A 87 -30.49 29.14 15.52
N GLN A 88 -30.06 30.40 15.70
CA GLN A 88 -28.65 30.77 15.54
C GLN A 88 -27.76 30.16 16.61
N ALA A 89 -28.19 30.16 17.89
CA ALA A 89 -27.46 29.52 18.98
C ALA A 89 -27.37 28.00 18.76
N PHE A 90 -28.47 27.36 18.34
CA PHE A 90 -28.51 25.93 18.06
C PHE A 90 -27.59 25.55 16.90
N ALA A 91 -27.52 26.36 15.83
CA ALA A 91 -26.62 26.13 14.70
C ALA A 91 -25.15 26.11 15.14
N ILE A 92 -24.76 26.92 16.11
CA ILE A 92 -23.41 26.91 16.72
C ILE A 92 -23.23 25.65 17.59
N ALA A 93 -24.20 25.37 18.44
CA ALA A 93 -24.14 24.24 19.39
C ALA A 93 -24.06 22.90 18.68
N GLU A 94 -24.89 22.67 17.66
CA GLU A 94 -24.90 21.42 16.87
C GLU A 94 -23.51 21.12 16.26
N ASN A 95 -22.90 22.11 15.64
CA ASN A 95 -21.56 21.95 15.08
C ASN A 95 -20.50 21.72 16.18
N ARG A 96 -20.57 22.44 17.31
CA ARG A 96 -19.56 22.36 18.38
C ARG A 96 -19.63 21.04 19.15
N LEU A 97 -20.83 20.55 19.41
CA LEU A 97 -21.02 19.28 20.14
C LEU A 97 -20.45 18.08 19.38
N VAL A 98 -20.58 18.06 18.05
CA VAL A 98 -19.97 17.01 17.21
C VAL A 98 -18.43 17.05 17.28
N GLU A 99 -17.82 18.25 17.40
CA GLU A 99 -16.38 18.39 17.48
C GLU A 99 -15.76 17.95 18.80
N THR A 100 -16.54 17.84 19.88
CA THR A 100 -16.04 17.47 21.22
C THR A 100 -15.99 15.96 21.46
N GLY A 101 -16.54 15.16 20.57
CA GLY A 101 -16.45 13.71 20.62
C GLY A 101 -15.07 13.22 20.19
N ALA A 102 -14.57 12.15 20.82
CA ALA A 102 -13.40 11.41 20.37
C ALA A 102 -13.83 10.00 19.92
N TRP A 103 -13.12 9.43 19.00
CA TRP A 103 -13.30 8.06 18.57
C TRP A 103 -12.58 7.11 19.54
N ASP A 104 -13.16 5.96 19.79
CA ASP A 104 -12.44 4.81 20.34
C ASP A 104 -11.65 4.18 19.20
N GLU A 105 -10.33 4.43 19.18
CA GLU A 105 -9.45 4.00 18.10
C GLU A 105 -9.36 2.48 17.99
N ARG A 106 -9.43 1.77 19.13
CA ARG A 106 -9.42 0.31 19.15
C ARG A 106 -10.71 -0.25 18.54
N ALA A 107 -11.87 0.25 18.97
CA ALA A 107 -13.16 -0.16 18.43
C ALA A 107 -13.26 0.15 16.92
N LEU A 108 -12.73 1.30 16.47
CA LEU A 108 -12.64 1.61 15.03
C LEU A 108 -11.76 0.60 14.29
N GLY A 109 -10.61 0.26 14.84
CA GLY A 109 -9.72 -0.74 14.27
C GLY A 109 -10.41 -2.09 14.11
N GLU A 110 -11.10 -2.58 15.15
CA GLU A 110 -11.87 -3.82 15.13
C GLU A 110 -12.96 -3.80 14.04
N ILE A 111 -13.74 -2.72 13.96
CA ILE A 111 -14.77 -2.55 12.91
C ILE A 111 -14.16 -2.52 11.52
N PHE A 112 -13.08 -1.76 11.30
CA PHE A 112 -12.43 -1.70 10.00
C PHE A 112 -11.80 -3.04 9.60
N SER A 113 -11.23 -3.79 10.56
CA SER A 113 -10.72 -5.13 10.31
C SER A 113 -11.83 -6.08 9.85
N GLU A 114 -12.98 -6.07 10.53
CA GLU A 114 -14.15 -6.86 10.13
C GLU A 114 -14.66 -6.47 8.73
N LEU A 115 -14.71 -5.17 8.43
CA LEU A 115 -15.14 -4.69 7.12
C LEU A 115 -14.19 -5.08 5.99
N VAL A 116 -12.88 -5.15 6.26
CA VAL A 116 -11.87 -5.61 5.28
C VAL A 116 -12.12 -7.06 4.86
N ASP A 117 -12.53 -7.92 5.80
CA ASP A 117 -12.78 -9.35 5.54
C ASP A 117 -14.07 -9.58 4.72
N LEU A 118 -14.91 -8.56 4.57
CA LEU A 118 -16.13 -8.62 3.79
C LEU A 118 -15.87 -8.19 2.33
N LYS A 119 -16.55 -8.85 1.39
CA LYS A 119 -16.55 -8.43 -0.02
C LYS A 119 -17.48 -7.22 -0.18
N LEU A 120 -16.96 -6.04 0.11
CA LEU A 120 -17.69 -4.78 0.01
C LEU A 120 -17.80 -4.34 -1.47
N ASP A 121 -18.94 -3.79 -1.83
CA ASP A 121 -19.19 -3.12 -3.12
C ASP A 121 -18.89 -1.61 -3.08
N PHE A 122 -18.30 -1.13 -1.98
CA PHE A 122 -17.92 0.25 -1.73
C PHE A 122 -16.53 0.36 -1.09
N SER A 123 -15.94 1.57 -1.13
CA SER A 123 -14.63 1.85 -0.52
C SER A 123 -14.75 2.12 0.98
N LEU A 124 -13.81 1.63 1.79
CA LEU A 124 -13.73 1.99 3.21
C LEU A 124 -13.56 3.50 3.41
N GLU A 125 -12.99 4.23 2.45
CA GLU A 125 -12.89 5.71 2.50
C GLU A 125 -14.25 6.41 2.40
N ASP A 126 -15.33 5.71 2.03
CA ASP A 126 -16.71 6.26 2.00
C ASP A 126 -17.28 6.44 3.41
N THR A 127 -16.67 5.83 4.43
CA THR A 127 -16.93 6.11 5.84
C THR A 127 -16.52 7.52 6.26
N GLY A 128 -15.71 8.21 5.44
CA GLY A 128 -15.18 9.55 5.69
C GLY A 128 -13.76 9.60 6.25
N PHE A 129 -13.21 8.47 6.68
CA PHE A 129 -11.79 8.33 7.03
C PHE A 129 -10.94 8.20 5.75
N GLN A 130 -9.67 8.57 5.82
CA GLN A 130 -8.72 8.32 4.74
C GLN A 130 -8.02 6.98 4.96
N MET A 131 -7.53 6.36 3.90
CA MET A 131 -6.90 5.04 4.00
C MET A 131 -5.75 5.02 5.00
N GLY A 132 -4.95 6.09 5.07
CA GLY A 132 -3.86 6.19 6.04
C GLY A 132 -4.33 6.18 7.51
N GLU A 133 -5.54 6.71 7.80
CA GLU A 133 -6.15 6.64 9.14
C GLU A 133 -6.67 5.22 9.41
N ILE A 134 -7.35 4.62 8.43
CA ILE A 134 -7.90 3.26 8.52
C ILE A 134 -6.80 2.24 8.76
N ASP A 135 -5.70 2.32 7.99
CA ASP A 135 -4.55 1.44 8.16
C ASP A 135 -3.94 1.56 9.56
N LEU A 136 -3.83 2.79 10.11
CA LEU A 136 -3.31 3.00 11.47
C LEU A 136 -4.22 2.38 12.56
N PHE A 137 -5.54 2.50 12.43
CA PHE A 137 -6.47 1.87 13.38
C PHE A 137 -6.34 0.34 13.34
N ILE A 138 -6.23 -0.26 12.15
CA ILE A 138 -6.05 -1.70 12.00
C ILE A 138 -4.67 -2.14 12.53
N GLU A 139 -3.59 -1.42 12.20
CA GLU A 139 -2.24 -1.70 12.73
C GLU A 139 -2.20 -1.60 14.27
N GLY A 140 -2.93 -0.65 14.85
CA GLY A 140 -3.04 -0.46 16.30
C GLY A 140 -3.68 -1.64 17.05
N LEU A 141 -4.36 -2.57 16.37
CA LEU A 141 -4.87 -3.81 16.96
C LEU A 141 -3.75 -4.85 17.19
N SER A 142 -2.71 -4.81 16.38
CA SER A 142 -1.58 -5.70 16.54
C SER A 142 -0.74 -5.19 17.72
N ASP A 143 -0.73 -5.93 18.82
CA ASP A 143 0.34 -5.75 19.80
C ASP A 143 1.65 -5.87 19.02
N SER A 144 2.51 -4.86 19.13
CA SER A 144 3.81 -4.82 18.45
C SER A 144 4.68 -5.96 18.98
N ALA A 145 4.36 -7.18 18.57
CA ALA A 145 5.29 -8.29 18.75
C ALA A 145 6.58 -7.90 18.01
N PRO A 146 7.75 -8.01 18.66
CA PRO A 146 9.01 -7.85 17.95
C PRO A 146 8.92 -8.75 16.72
N ALA A 147 9.42 -8.25 15.58
CA ALA A 147 9.43 -9.02 14.34
C ALA A 147 10.03 -10.40 14.69
N GLU A 148 9.17 -11.44 14.67
CA GLU A 148 9.64 -12.81 14.88
C GLU A 148 10.75 -13.07 13.87
N GLU A 149 11.81 -13.72 14.29
CA GLU A 149 12.94 -14.09 13.43
C GLU A 149 12.38 -14.88 12.26
N GLU A 150 12.41 -14.29 11.10
CA GLU A 150 11.83 -14.86 9.90
C GLU A 150 12.76 -15.93 9.34
N ILE A 151 12.52 -17.17 9.70
CA ILE A 151 13.27 -18.34 9.20
C ILE A 151 12.83 -18.59 7.76
N LEU A 152 13.74 -18.39 6.81
CA LEU A 152 13.48 -18.77 5.42
C LEU A 152 13.32 -20.31 5.32
N PRO A 153 12.35 -20.81 4.52
CA PRO A 153 12.19 -22.23 4.29
C PRO A 153 13.45 -22.84 3.65
N GLU A 154 13.75 -24.09 3.96
CA GLU A 154 14.84 -24.80 3.28
C GLU A 154 14.50 -25.00 1.78
N PRO A 155 15.50 -24.92 0.87
CA PRO A 155 15.31 -25.25 -0.53
C PRO A 155 14.97 -26.74 -0.65
N GLY A 156 13.85 -27.02 -1.31
CA GLY A 156 13.48 -28.35 -1.76
C GLY A 156 13.77 -28.55 -3.26
N PRO A 157 13.42 -29.69 -3.85
CA PRO A 157 13.39 -29.87 -5.29
C PRO A 157 12.53 -28.76 -5.91
N SER A 158 12.92 -28.27 -7.09
CA SER A 158 12.17 -27.20 -7.74
C SER A 158 10.96 -27.76 -8.48
N VAL A 159 9.79 -27.42 -8.03
CA VAL A 159 8.49 -27.80 -8.62
C VAL A 159 8.09 -26.84 -9.74
N THR A 160 8.35 -25.55 -9.52
CA THR A 160 8.06 -24.51 -10.49
C THR A 160 8.95 -24.63 -11.73
N ARG A 161 8.39 -24.31 -12.89
CA ARG A 161 9.08 -24.29 -14.18
C ARG A 161 8.98 -22.89 -14.83
N PRO A 162 9.91 -22.51 -15.72
CA PRO A 162 9.78 -21.27 -16.47
C PRO A 162 8.43 -21.20 -17.21
N GLY A 163 7.72 -20.09 -17.06
CA GLY A 163 6.39 -19.87 -17.60
C GLY A 163 5.24 -20.20 -16.64
N ASP A 164 5.49 -20.89 -15.54
CA ASP A 164 4.43 -21.20 -14.56
C ASP A 164 3.92 -19.93 -13.89
N LEU A 165 2.59 -19.76 -13.92
CA LEU A 165 1.86 -18.73 -13.21
C LEU A 165 1.13 -19.34 -12.00
N TRP A 166 1.47 -18.88 -10.81
CA TRP A 166 0.91 -19.30 -9.54
C TRP A 166 -0.06 -18.25 -8.98
N VAL A 167 -1.19 -18.71 -8.49
CA VAL A 167 -2.18 -17.93 -7.73
C VAL A 167 -2.03 -18.27 -6.25
N LEU A 168 -1.75 -17.22 -5.44
CA LEU A 168 -1.52 -17.31 -4.00
C LEU A 168 -2.55 -16.40 -3.29
N GLY A 169 -3.74 -16.91 -3.03
CA GLY A 169 -4.86 -16.08 -2.58
C GLY A 169 -5.17 -14.98 -3.60
N GLU A 170 -5.03 -13.72 -3.21
CA GLU A 170 -5.23 -12.56 -4.10
C GLU A 170 -3.95 -12.16 -4.87
N HIS A 171 -2.82 -12.82 -4.62
CA HIS A 171 -1.54 -12.54 -5.28
C HIS A 171 -1.31 -13.45 -6.49
N ARG A 172 -0.41 -13.00 -7.37
CA ARG A 172 0.08 -13.81 -8.51
C ARG A 172 1.60 -13.77 -8.55
N LEU A 173 2.21 -14.91 -8.82
CA LEU A 173 3.65 -15.09 -9.02
C LEU A 173 3.88 -15.80 -10.34
N ILE A 174 4.70 -15.24 -11.23
CA ILE A 174 5.10 -15.90 -12.47
C ILE A 174 6.60 -16.17 -12.47
N CYS A 175 6.97 -17.38 -12.90
CA CYS A 175 8.35 -17.73 -13.15
C CYS A 175 8.74 -17.27 -14.57
N GLY A 176 9.45 -16.14 -14.68
CA GLY A 176 9.76 -15.55 -15.98
C GLY A 176 10.71 -14.37 -15.92
N SER A 177 10.98 -13.81 -17.07
CA SER A 177 11.90 -12.68 -17.21
C SER A 177 11.19 -11.33 -17.02
N SER A 178 11.74 -10.50 -16.16
CA SER A 178 11.31 -9.10 -15.96
C SER A 178 11.62 -8.18 -17.16
N LEU A 179 12.30 -8.69 -18.18
CA LEU A 179 12.64 -7.97 -19.41
C LEU A 179 11.74 -8.34 -20.60
N GLU A 180 10.78 -9.26 -20.39
CA GLU A 180 9.88 -9.73 -21.44
C GLU A 180 8.46 -9.21 -21.25
N VAL A 181 7.90 -8.55 -22.27
CA VAL A 181 6.53 -7.99 -22.26
C VAL A 181 5.50 -9.09 -21.99
N THR A 182 5.67 -10.26 -22.59
CA THR A 182 4.76 -11.40 -22.48
C THR A 182 4.63 -11.92 -21.02
N THR A 183 5.69 -11.78 -20.22
CA THR A 183 5.66 -12.10 -18.80
C THR A 183 4.69 -11.18 -18.03
N TYR A 184 4.75 -9.87 -18.34
CA TYR A 184 3.83 -8.90 -17.72
C TYR A 184 2.39 -9.09 -18.23
N GLU A 185 2.19 -9.38 -19.52
CA GLU A 185 0.87 -9.68 -20.08
C GLU A 185 0.20 -10.86 -19.34
N ALA A 186 0.94 -11.94 -19.14
CA ALA A 186 0.43 -13.12 -18.42
C ALA A 186 0.17 -12.85 -16.92
N LEU A 187 1.02 -12.05 -16.27
CA LEU A 187 0.92 -11.75 -14.85
C LEU A 187 -0.18 -10.75 -14.52
N MET A 188 -0.24 -9.65 -15.28
CA MET A 188 -1.05 -8.47 -14.98
C MET A 188 -2.46 -8.54 -15.56
N ASP A 189 -2.63 -9.25 -16.68
CA ASP A 189 -3.89 -9.26 -17.43
C ASP A 189 -4.31 -7.81 -17.76
N ASP A 190 -5.52 -7.38 -17.43
CA ASP A 190 -5.99 -6.01 -17.61
C ASP A 190 -5.65 -5.06 -16.44
N GLU A 191 -4.95 -5.54 -15.40
CA GLU A 191 -4.63 -4.74 -14.21
C GLU A 191 -3.45 -3.78 -14.46
N ARG A 192 -3.41 -2.72 -13.64
CA ARG A 192 -2.30 -1.77 -13.59
C ARG A 192 -1.83 -1.59 -12.16
N ALA A 193 -0.52 -1.57 -11.95
CA ALA A 193 0.06 -1.37 -10.65
C ALA A 193 -0.21 0.06 -10.12
N SER A 194 -0.70 0.17 -8.90
CA SER A 194 -0.84 1.44 -8.18
C SER A 194 0.48 1.85 -7.53
N VAL A 195 1.33 0.89 -7.22
CA VAL A 195 2.66 1.09 -6.64
C VAL A 195 3.60 -0.03 -7.10
N VAL A 196 4.86 0.31 -7.26
CA VAL A 196 5.95 -0.66 -7.50
C VAL A 196 6.91 -0.57 -6.32
N PHE A 197 7.25 -1.73 -5.75
CA PHE A 197 8.39 -1.84 -4.84
C PHE A 197 9.28 -2.98 -5.32
N THR A 198 10.55 -2.68 -5.62
CA THR A 198 11.39 -3.67 -6.28
C THR A 198 12.86 -3.52 -5.93
N ASP A 199 13.55 -4.66 -5.92
CA ASP A 199 14.98 -4.80 -5.60
C ASP A 199 15.72 -5.51 -6.75
N PRO A 200 16.01 -4.81 -7.86
CA PRO A 200 16.73 -5.41 -8.96
C PRO A 200 18.13 -5.85 -8.54
N PRO A 201 18.75 -6.84 -9.21
CA PRO A 201 20.14 -7.19 -8.95
C PRO A 201 21.08 -6.01 -9.23
N TYR A 202 22.11 -5.83 -8.39
CA TYR A 202 22.97 -4.62 -8.41
C TYR A 202 24.21 -4.76 -9.28
N ASN A 203 24.31 -5.80 -10.09
CA ASN A 203 25.50 -6.11 -10.89
C ASN A 203 26.80 -6.18 -10.05
N VAL A 204 26.71 -6.80 -8.87
CA VAL A 204 27.85 -6.98 -7.94
C VAL A 204 28.04 -8.46 -7.67
N PRO A 205 29.23 -9.03 -7.85
CA PRO A 205 29.49 -10.43 -7.54
C PRO A 205 29.20 -10.75 -6.08
N ILE A 206 28.41 -11.80 -5.82
CA ILE A 206 28.09 -12.26 -4.46
C ILE A 206 29.37 -12.82 -3.81
N THR A 207 30.18 -13.54 -4.59
CA THR A 207 31.43 -14.15 -4.13
C THR A 207 32.48 -13.08 -3.83
N GLY A 208 32.77 -12.88 -2.54
CA GLY A 208 33.81 -11.93 -2.07
C GLY A 208 33.28 -10.56 -1.61
N HIS A 209 32.05 -10.18 -1.91
CA HIS A 209 31.47 -8.89 -1.50
C HIS A 209 30.33 -9.03 -0.51
N VAL A 210 29.58 -10.11 -0.58
CA VAL A 210 28.41 -10.37 0.29
C VAL A 210 28.70 -11.49 1.30
N SER A 211 29.40 -12.56 0.90
CA SER A 211 29.80 -13.63 1.80
C SER A 211 31.15 -13.29 2.47
N GLY A 212 31.14 -13.09 3.80
CA GLY A 212 32.36 -13.14 4.61
C GLY A 212 33.08 -14.50 4.49
N LYS A 213 34.21 -14.69 5.18
CA LYS A 213 35.03 -15.92 5.17
C LYS A 213 34.31 -17.21 5.62
N GLY A 214 32.97 -17.29 5.49
CA GLY A 214 32.17 -18.47 5.82
C GLY A 214 32.36 -19.59 4.79
N LYS A 215 32.26 -20.85 5.23
CA LYS A 215 32.45 -22.07 4.43
C LYS A 215 31.33 -22.33 3.40
N ARG A 216 30.26 -21.55 3.39
CA ARG A 216 29.09 -21.73 2.46
C ARG A 216 29.20 -20.79 1.26
N LYS A 217 28.98 -21.33 0.06
CA LYS A 217 28.87 -20.58 -1.19
C LYS A 217 27.39 -20.33 -1.46
N HIS A 218 26.98 -19.07 -1.55
CA HIS A 218 25.66 -18.71 -2.08
C HIS A 218 25.65 -18.95 -3.59
N ARG A 219 24.48 -19.35 -4.11
CA ARG A 219 24.24 -19.40 -5.55
C ARG A 219 24.23 -17.96 -6.07
N GLU A 220 24.90 -17.71 -7.19
CA GLU A 220 24.87 -16.40 -7.83
C GLU A 220 23.50 -16.13 -8.45
N PHE A 221 23.13 -14.86 -8.60
CA PHE A 221 21.91 -14.48 -9.28
C PHE A 221 21.95 -14.93 -10.72
N ALA A 222 20.77 -15.23 -11.30
CA ALA A 222 20.65 -15.70 -12.67
C ALA A 222 21.04 -14.63 -13.72
N MET A 223 21.10 -13.33 -13.31
CA MET A 223 21.57 -12.22 -14.15
C MET A 223 22.07 -11.06 -13.28
N ALA A 224 22.87 -10.16 -13.87
CA ALA A 224 23.47 -8.97 -13.26
C ALA A 224 24.21 -9.30 -11.93
N ALA A 225 25.03 -10.36 -11.97
CA ALA A 225 25.87 -10.81 -10.86
C ALA A 225 27.31 -10.26 -10.95
N GLY A 226 27.51 -9.15 -11.67
CA GLY A 226 28.82 -8.52 -11.90
C GLY A 226 29.43 -8.79 -13.29
N GLU A 227 28.72 -9.49 -14.16
CA GLU A 227 29.14 -9.82 -15.52
C GLU A 227 28.81 -8.72 -16.52
N MET A 228 27.90 -7.81 -16.21
CA MET A 228 27.48 -6.76 -17.17
C MET A 228 28.43 -5.58 -17.17
N SER A 229 28.74 -5.05 -18.36
CA SER A 229 29.35 -3.73 -18.47
C SER A 229 28.39 -2.64 -17.96
N GLU A 230 28.91 -1.46 -17.63
CA GLU A 230 28.06 -0.34 -17.19
C GLU A 230 26.98 0.05 -18.22
N PRO A 231 27.27 0.14 -19.54
CA PRO A 231 26.23 0.38 -20.54
C PRO A 231 25.17 -0.73 -20.60
N ASP A 232 25.57 -2.00 -20.52
CA ASP A 232 24.64 -3.14 -20.54
C ASP A 232 23.75 -3.14 -19.31
N PHE A 233 24.31 -2.85 -18.15
CA PHE A 233 23.54 -2.74 -16.90
C PHE A 233 22.55 -1.56 -16.94
N ASN A 234 22.95 -0.42 -17.48
CA ASN A 234 22.04 0.70 -17.69
C ASN A 234 20.91 0.36 -18.68
N ALA A 235 21.21 -0.39 -19.75
CA ALA A 235 20.19 -0.89 -20.68
C ALA A 235 19.21 -1.87 -20.01
N PHE A 236 19.73 -2.78 -19.17
CA PHE A 236 18.92 -3.67 -18.33
C PHE A 236 17.95 -2.88 -17.43
N LEU A 237 18.47 -1.92 -16.65
CA LEU A 237 17.67 -1.07 -15.77
C LEU A 237 16.64 -0.27 -16.55
N HIS A 238 17.00 0.26 -17.72
CA HIS A 238 16.09 1.02 -18.58
C HIS A 238 14.93 0.15 -19.09
N THR A 239 15.22 -1.06 -19.59
CA THR A 239 14.20 -2.00 -20.07
C THR A 239 13.23 -2.39 -18.95
N ALA A 240 13.75 -2.78 -17.79
CA ALA A 240 12.93 -3.14 -16.63
C ALA A 240 12.06 -1.96 -16.15
N SER A 241 12.68 -0.76 -16.02
CA SER A 241 11.97 0.44 -15.60
C SER A 241 10.86 0.83 -16.58
N ARG A 242 11.12 0.70 -17.89
CA ARG A 242 10.12 0.98 -18.92
C ARG A 242 8.93 0.04 -18.82
N LEU A 243 9.18 -1.26 -18.70
CA LEU A 243 8.10 -2.25 -18.54
C LEU A 243 7.30 -2.02 -17.25
N MET A 244 7.98 -1.75 -16.13
CA MET A 244 7.27 -1.37 -14.89
C MET A 244 6.36 -0.15 -15.12
N ALA A 245 6.84 0.88 -15.80
CA ALA A 245 6.05 2.07 -16.08
C ALA A 245 4.86 1.79 -17.01
N ASP A 246 5.05 0.98 -18.05
CA ASP A 246 4.01 0.63 -19.02
C ASP A 246 2.87 -0.18 -18.36
N TRP A 247 3.17 -0.97 -17.32
CA TRP A 247 2.19 -1.76 -16.57
C TRP A 247 1.70 -1.10 -15.28
N SER A 248 1.96 0.20 -15.10
CA SER A 248 1.53 0.97 -13.93
C SER A 248 0.49 2.02 -14.28
N ALA A 249 -0.35 2.36 -13.30
CA ALA A 249 -1.35 3.41 -13.42
C ALA A 249 -0.71 4.81 -13.45
N ASP A 250 -1.43 5.79 -13.98
CA ASP A 250 -1.05 7.20 -13.89
C ASP A 250 -1.02 7.66 -12.42
N GLY A 251 0.06 8.33 -12.00
CA GLY A 251 0.28 8.74 -10.61
C GLY A 251 0.89 7.65 -9.71
N SER A 252 1.19 6.44 -10.22
CA SER A 252 1.83 5.39 -9.42
C SER A 252 3.23 5.80 -8.95
N LEU A 253 3.59 5.38 -7.73
CA LEU A 253 4.94 5.55 -7.18
C LEU A 253 5.75 4.26 -7.33
N HIS A 254 6.99 4.41 -7.77
CA HIS A 254 7.94 3.32 -7.95
C HIS A 254 9.10 3.48 -6.98
N TYR A 255 9.26 2.52 -6.07
CA TYR A 255 10.36 2.40 -5.12
C TYR A 255 11.36 1.40 -5.68
N VAL A 256 12.50 1.88 -6.17
CA VAL A 256 13.55 1.06 -6.76
C VAL A 256 14.78 1.08 -5.89
N CYS A 257 15.11 -0.08 -5.31
CA CYS A 257 16.31 -0.24 -4.48
C CYS A 257 17.57 -0.26 -5.33
N MET A 258 18.67 0.28 -4.80
CA MET A 258 19.97 0.28 -5.46
C MET A 258 21.11 0.49 -4.46
N ASP A 259 22.28 -0.07 -4.76
CA ASP A 259 23.50 0.27 -4.04
C ASP A 259 24.06 1.65 -4.48
N TRP A 260 24.91 2.23 -3.66
CA TRP A 260 25.48 3.54 -3.93
C TRP A 260 26.34 3.60 -5.20
N ARG A 261 26.92 2.46 -5.65
CA ARG A 261 27.82 2.41 -6.82
C ARG A 261 27.06 2.65 -8.12
N HIS A 262 25.87 2.08 -8.24
CA HIS A 262 25.05 2.12 -9.46
C HIS A 262 23.91 3.14 -9.39
N LEU A 263 23.83 3.91 -8.30
CA LEU A 263 22.80 4.93 -8.12
C LEU A 263 22.78 5.96 -9.26
N HIS A 264 23.94 6.38 -9.76
CA HIS A 264 24.01 7.36 -10.85
C HIS A 264 23.38 6.86 -12.15
N GLY A 265 23.60 5.59 -12.50
CA GLY A 265 22.98 4.93 -13.65
C GLY A 265 21.47 4.83 -13.50
N LEU A 266 21.00 4.37 -12.33
CA LEU A 266 19.56 4.33 -12.03
C LEU A 266 18.91 5.71 -12.11
N LEU A 267 19.54 6.76 -11.59
CA LEU A 267 19.00 8.12 -11.69
C LEU A 267 18.92 8.64 -13.13
N ALA A 268 19.87 8.26 -14.00
CA ALA A 268 19.79 8.57 -15.42
C ALA A 268 18.60 7.87 -16.09
N VAL A 269 18.39 6.58 -15.77
CA VAL A 269 17.24 5.80 -16.25
C VAL A 269 15.93 6.41 -15.75
N VAL A 270 15.83 6.73 -14.46
CA VAL A 270 14.63 7.34 -13.86
C VAL A 270 14.24 8.63 -14.59
N ARG A 271 15.20 9.50 -14.90
CA ARG A 271 14.93 10.74 -15.64
C ARG A 271 14.50 10.52 -17.09
N SER A 272 14.79 9.37 -17.68
CA SER A 272 14.39 9.06 -19.06
C SER A 272 13.05 8.32 -19.16
N VAL A 273 12.62 7.63 -18.10
CA VAL A 273 11.43 6.76 -18.10
C VAL A 273 10.27 7.38 -17.34
N TYR A 274 10.55 8.04 -16.22
CA TYR A 274 9.52 8.56 -15.29
C TYR A 274 9.36 10.07 -15.43
N ASP A 275 8.17 10.55 -15.04
CA ASP A 275 7.82 11.96 -15.15
C ASP A 275 8.41 12.79 -14.00
N ASP A 276 8.61 12.18 -12.82
CA ASP A 276 9.16 12.87 -11.65
C ASP A 276 10.05 11.95 -10.80
N LEU A 277 11.15 12.51 -10.32
CA LEU A 277 11.91 11.98 -9.20
C LEU A 277 11.37 12.61 -7.91
N ILE A 278 10.60 11.85 -7.13
CA ILE A 278 9.94 12.36 -5.92
C ILE A 278 10.91 12.48 -4.76
N ASN A 279 11.74 11.44 -4.51
CA ASN A 279 12.71 11.43 -3.41
C ASN A 279 13.78 10.36 -3.62
N ILE A 280 14.81 10.43 -2.80
CA ILE A 280 15.76 9.34 -2.59
C ILE A 280 15.73 9.04 -1.09
N CYS A 281 15.21 7.87 -0.74
CA CYS A 281 15.22 7.39 0.63
C CYS A 281 16.47 6.56 0.90
N VAL A 282 16.93 6.58 2.14
CA VAL A 282 18.11 5.84 2.60
C VAL A 282 17.66 4.81 3.62
N TRP A 283 17.76 3.54 3.28
CA TRP A 283 17.64 2.48 4.27
C TRP A 283 18.95 2.41 5.07
N ALA A 284 18.93 2.91 6.30
CA ALA A 284 20.03 2.81 7.25
C ALA A 284 19.96 1.49 8.01
N LYS A 285 20.99 0.65 7.84
CA LYS A 285 21.11 -0.67 8.47
C LYS A 285 21.77 -0.54 9.83
N SER A 286 21.37 -1.37 10.78
CA SER A 286 22.00 -1.43 12.11
C SER A 286 23.46 -1.90 12.06
N ASN A 287 23.85 -2.66 11.03
CA ASN A 287 25.19 -3.24 10.87
C ASN A 287 25.80 -2.82 9.52
N GLY A 288 27.06 -2.39 9.56
CA GLY A 288 27.82 -2.11 8.34
C GLY A 288 28.29 -3.40 7.66
N GLY A 289 28.08 -3.47 6.34
CA GLY A 289 28.64 -4.52 5.48
C GLY A 289 30.16 -4.43 5.35
N MET A 290 30.72 -5.23 4.43
CA MET A 290 32.15 -5.17 4.09
C MET A 290 32.46 -3.86 3.37
N GLY A 291 33.65 -3.31 3.55
CA GLY A 291 34.09 -2.08 2.89
C GLY A 291 35.57 -1.88 3.02
N SER A 292 36.19 -1.12 2.11
CA SER A 292 37.63 -0.83 2.14
C SER A 292 37.94 0.41 3.00
N LEU A 293 37.40 1.58 2.66
CA LEU A 293 37.60 2.81 3.44
C LEU A 293 36.49 2.98 4.48
N TYR A 294 35.22 2.92 4.04
CA TYR A 294 34.06 2.95 4.90
C TYR A 294 33.22 1.69 4.73
N ARG A 295 32.64 1.20 5.83
CA ARG A 295 31.64 0.13 5.76
C ARG A 295 30.33 0.68 5.27
N SER A 296 29.73 0.04 4.25
CA SER A 296 28.43 0.40 3.75
C SER A 296 27.35 -0.06 4.73
N ALA A 297 26.70 0.88 5.38
CA ALA A 297 25.61 0.62 6.34
C ALA A 297 24.26 1.13 5.80
N HIS A 298 24.12 1.24 4.48
CA HIS A 298 22.91 1.73 3.87
C HIS A 298 22.69 1.13 2.48
N GLU A 299 21.44 1.23 2.04
CA GLU A 299 21.02 1.10 0.64
C GLU A 299 20.13 2.28 0.26
N MET A 300 20.08 2.59 -1.02
CA MET A 300 19.27 3.68 -1.55
C MET A 300 17.94 3.13 -2.06
N VAL A 301 16.86 3.89 -1.89
CA VAL A 301 15.55 3.61 -2.49
C VAL A 301 15.13 4.84 -3.27
N VAL A 302 15.22 4.76 -4.58
CA VAL A 302 14.80 5.84 -5.48
C VAL A 302 13.30 5.79 -5.63
N VAL A 303 12.63 6.92 -5.34
CA VAL A 303 11.17 7.04 -5.43
C VAL A 303 10.83 7.91 -6.64
N ALA A 304 10.27 7.29 -7.66
CA ALA A 304 9.88 7.96 -8.91
C ALA A 304 8.36 7.90 -9.11
N ARG A 305 7.79 8.82 -9.88
CA ARG A 305 6.39 8.83 -10.25
C ARG A 305 6.21 8.63 -11.76
N LYS A 306 5.28 7.75 -12.11
CA LYS A 306 4.84 7.56 -13.49
C LYS A 306 3.61 8.43 -13.78
N GLY A 307 3.69 9.20 -14.85
CA GLY A 307 2.62 10.05 -15.35
C GLY A 307 2.45 11.35 -14.56
N SER A 308 1.46 12.14 -14.94
CA SER A 308 1.16 13.46 -14.37
C SER A 308 0.07 13.45 -13.30
N GLY A 309 -0.60 12.33 -13.12
CA GLY A 309 -1.65 12.15 -12.11
C GLY A 309 -1.15 12.34 -10.68
N PRO A 310 -2.03 12.69 -9.75
CA PRO A 310 -1.67 12.80 -8.35
C PRO A 310 -1.33 11.42 -7.79
N HIS A 311 -0.18 11.29 -7.14
CA HIS A 311 0.14 10.08 -6.38
C HIS A 311 -0.61 10.04 -5.05
N ARG A 312 -0.88 8.84 -4.56
CA ARG A 312 -1.42 8.66 -3.20
C ARG A 312 -0.33 9.04 -2.18
N ASN A 313 -0.72 9.84 -1.20
CA ASN A 313 0.15 10.27 -0.10
C ASN A 313 -0.58 10.09 1.23
N ASN A 314 -0.33 8.99 1.91
CA ASN A 314 -0.90 8.66 3.22
C ASN A 314 -0.07 9.21 4.38
N VAL A 315 1.12 9.78 4.12
CA VAL A 315 2.00 10.37 5.13
C VAL A 315 1.57 11.80 5.48
N GLN A 316 1.34 12.64 4.48
CA GLN A 316 0.90 14.04 4.60
C GLN A 316 1.57 14.81 5.77
N LEU A 317 2.90 14.66 5.90
CA LEU A 317 3.71 15.27 6.98
C LEU A 317 3.22 14.91 8.40
N GLY A 318 2.75 13.70 8.60
CA GLY A 318 2.30 13.20 9.90
C GLY A 318 0.87 13.55 10.28
N ARG A 319 0.08 14.10 9.36
CA ARG A 319 -1.31 14.51 9.61
C ARG A 319 -2.18 13.38 10.18
N PHE A 320 -1.89 12.13 9.80
CA PHE A 320 -2.62 10.93 10.23
C PHE A 320 -1.79 10.03 11.15
N GLY A 321 -0.80 10.59 11.85
CA GLY A 321 0.05 9.83 12.77
C GLY A 321 1.30 9.20 12.11
N ARG A 322 1.32 8.98 10.80
CA ARG A 322 2.49 8.45 10.07
C ARG A 322 3.49 9.56 9.76
N ASN A 323 4.36 9.88 10.72
CA ASN A 323 5.43 10.87 10.51
C ASN A 323 6.69 10.16 9.98
N ARG A 324 6.87 10.14 8.66
CA ARG A 324 7.96 9.46 7.97
C ARG A 324 9.00 10.44 7.45
N THR A 325 10.27 10.08 7.57
CA THR A 325 11.39 10.78 6.94
C THR A 325 11.94 9.93 5.80
N ASN A 326 12.83 10.50 4.99
CA ASN A 326 13.53 9.76 3.94
C ASN A 326 14.77 8.96 4.44
N VAL A 327 15.00 8.92 5.74
CA VAL A 327 15.96 8.01 6.36
C VAL A 327 15.19 6.92 7.10
N TRP A 328 15.32 5.69 6.62
CA TRP A 328 14.57 4.53 7.06
C TRP A 328 15.47 3.63 7.91
N ASN A 329 15.18 3.52 9.20
CA ASN A 329 15.97 2.73 10.13
C ASN A 329 15.31 1.35 10.31
N TYR A 330 15.82 0.34 9.62
CA TYR A 330 15.39 -1.05 9.77
C TYR A 330 16.61 -1.94 9.94
N PRO A 331 16.51 -3.01 10.76
CA PRO A 331 17.61 -3.96 10.91
C PRO A 331 17.96 -4.61 9.58
N GLY A 332 19.23 -4.83 9.32
CA GLY A 332 19.67 -5.64 8.17
C GLY A 332 19.56 -7.13 8.49
N ALA A 333 19.48 -7.98 7.46
CA ALA A 333 19.33 -9.43 7.58
C ALA A 333 20.34 -10.11 8.55
N ASN A 334 21.55 -9.56 8.68
CA ASN A 334 22.60 -10.12 9.54
C ASN A 334 22.47 -9.73 11.03
N THR A 335 21.48 -8.95 11.42
CA THR A 335 21.32 -8.49 12.81
C THR A 335 20.68 -9.57 13.67
N PHE A 336 19.84 -10.41 13.09
CA PHE A 336 19.07 -11.44 13.77
C PHE A 336 19.87 -12.73 14.07
N LEU A 337 21.05 -12.92 13.48
CA LEU A 337 21.81 -14.16 13.53
C LEU A 337 22.81 -14.27 14.69
N ARG A 338 22.74 -13.40 15.71
CA ARG A 338 23.71 -13.39 16.82
C ARG A 338 23.29 -14.13 18.09
N SER A 339 22.10 -14.69 18.17
CA SER A 339 21.66 -15.42 19.35
C SER A 339 21.04 -16.77 18.97
N GLY A 340 21.83 -17.84 18.97
CA GLY A 340 21.33 -19.21 18.89
C GLY A 340 22.02 -20.08 17.83
N GLU A 341 21.75 -21.37 17.87
CA GLU A 341 22.26 -22.43 16.99
C GLU A 341 21.81 -22.29 15.50
N ASP A 342 20.95 -21.31 15.20
CA ASP A 342 20.34 -21.06 13.87
C ASP A 342 21.19 -20.16 12.93
N ALA A 343 22.46 -19.91 13.25
CA ALA A 343 23.38 -19.20 12.34
C ALA A 343 23.53 -19.85 10.95
N ASP A 344 22.97 -21.04 10.78
CA ASP A 344 23.03 -21.84 9.54
C ASP A 344 22.01 -21.46 8.48
N LEU A 345 20.94 -20.73 8.83
CA LEU A 345 19.82 -20.42 7.93
C LEU A 345 20.01 -19.16 7.06
N ALA A 346 20.96 -18.28 7.41
CA ALA A 346 21.32 -17.10 6.59
C ALA A 346 21.91 -17.44 5.21
N GLY A 347 22.05 -18.72 4.90
CA GLY A 347 22.72 -19.22 3.70
C GLY A 347 21.89 -19.21 2.41
N GLN A 348 20.61 -18.83 2.43
CA GLN A 348 19.72 -19.10 1.29
C GLN A 348 19.44 -17.88 0.40
N HIS A 349 19.43 -16.67 0.93
CA HIS A 349 19.35 -15.44 0.14
C HIS A 349 20.37 -14.43 0.67
N PRO A 350 21.18 -13.81 -0.19
CA PRO A 350 22.28 -12.96 0.27
C PRO A 350 21.83 -11.70 1.01
N THR A 351 20.65 -11.15 0.72
CA THR A 351 20.13 -9.91 1.35
C THR A 351 18.62 -9.75 1.23
N PRO A 352 17.80 -10.52 1.99
CA PRO A 352 16.35 -10.28 1.96
C PRO A 352 16.04 -8.88 2.50
N LYS A 353 15.13 -8.15 1.82
CA LYS A 353 14.60 -6.88 2.32
C LYS A 353 13.71 -7.15 3.53
N PRO A 354 13.80 -6.34 4.60
CA PRO A 354 12.86 -6.46 5.71
C PRO A 354 11.42 -6.27 5.24
N VAL A 355 10.54 -7.22 5.57
CA VAL A 355 9.11 -7.14 5.21
C VAL A 355 8.48 -5.86 5.74
N GLN A 356 8.84 -5.42 6.96
CA GLN A 356 8.33 -4.20 7.56
C GLN A 356 8.72 -2.93 6.78
N LEU A 357 9.95 -2.88 6.23
CA LEU A 357 10.39 -1.75 5.39
C LEU A 357 9.50 -1.62 4.16
N VAL A 358 9.21 -2.75 3.50
CA VAL A 358 8.35 -2.78 2.30
C VAL A 358 6.91 -2.46 2.68
N ALA A 359 6.38 -3.07 3.75
CA ALA A 359 5.03 -2.81 4.26
C ALA A 359 4.80 -1.32 4.52
N ASP A 360 5.73 -0.65 5.19
CA ASP A 360 5.63 0.78 5.46
C ASP A 360 5.62 1.62 4.18
N ALA A 361 6.43 1.28 3.16
CA ALA A 361 6.41 1.97 1.88
C ALA A 361 5.06 1.80 1.15
N LEU A 362 4.47 0.59 1.21
CA LEU A 362 3.15 0.32 0.64
C LEU A 362 2.05 1.11 1.38
N LEU A 363 2.08 1.14 2.69
CA LEU A 363 1.16 1.93 3.52
C LEU A 363 1.25 3.43 3.24
N ASP A 364 2.46 3.93 2.99
CA ASP A 364 2.70 5.35 2.69
C ASP A 364 2.08 5.79 1.37
N SER A 365 1.91 4.89 0.38
CA SER A 365 1.64 5.25 -1.02
C SER A 365 0.55 4.47 -1.73
N SER A 366 -0.16 3.57 -1.05
CA SER A 366 -1.22 2.76 -1.66
C SER A 366 -2.43 2.60 -0.73
N ALA A 367 -3.51 2.01 -1.24
CA ALA A 367 -4.69 1.62 -0.49
C ALA A 367 -4.81 0.09 -0.41
N ARG A 368 -5.64 -0.40 0.51
CA ARG A 368 -6.04 -1.81 0.55
C ARG A 368 -6.72 -2.21 -0.76
N GLY A 369 -6.40 -3.41 -1.26
CA GLY A 369 -6.86 -3.89 -2.55
C GLY A 369 -6.08 -3.35 -3.76
N ASP A 370 -5.19 -2.36 -3.59
CA ASP A 370 -4.34 -1.86 -4.67
C ASP A 370 -3.33 -2.93 -5.14
N VAL A 371 -3.00 -2.87 -6.43
CA VAL A 371 -2.01 -3.76 -7.04
C VAL A 371 -0.60 -3.24 -6.80
N VAL A 372 0.24 -4.09 -6.23
CA VAL A 372 1.69 -3.90 -6.04
C VAL A 372 2.42 -4.75 -7.05
N LEU A 373 3.29 -4.16 -7.85
CA LEU A 373 4.14 -4.88 -8.80
C LEU A 373 5.58 -4.98 -8.27
N ASP A 374 6.13 -6.19 -8.30
CA ASP A 374 7.55 -6.45 -8.05
C ASP A 374 8.11 -7.41 -9.11
N PRO A 375 8.87 -6.92 -10.11
CA PRO A 375 9.42 -7.77 -11.16
C PRO A 375 10.74 -8.48 -10.78
N PHE A 376 11.20 -8.35 -9.53
CA PHE A 376 12.40 -9.01 -9.02
C PHE A 376 12.11 -9.62 -7.64
N GLY A 377 11.29 -10.69 -7.62
CA GLY A 377 10.67 -11.26 -6.42
C GLY A 377 11.65 -11.69 -5.32
N GLY A 378 12.79 -12.27 -5.72
CA GLY A 378 13.84 -12.72 -4.81
C GLY A 378 13.30 -13.65 -3.72
N SER A 379 13.36 -13.22 -2.46
CA SER A 379 12.81 -13.98 -1.34
C SER A 379 11.31 -13.77 -1.07
N GLY A 380 10.61 -12.91 -1.82
CA GLY A 380 9.17 -12.65 -1.68
C GLY A 380 8.79 -11.65 -0.59
N SER A 381 9.70 -10.80 -0.14
CA SER A 381 9.40 -9.81 0.91
C SER A 381 8.26 -8.86 0.52
N THR A 382 8.16 -8.48 -0.76
CA THR A 382 7.09 -7.62 -1.27
C THR A 382 5.74 -8.32 -1.23
N LEU A 383 5.68 -9.61 -1.53
CA LEU A 383 4.45 -10.39 -1.46
C LEU A 383 3.94 -10.47 -0.02
N LEU A 384 4.82 -10.78 0.94
CA LEU A 384 4.45 -10.83 2.36
C LEU A 384 4.04 -9.45 2.91
N ALA A 385 4.69 -8.38 2.46
CA ALA A 385 4.30 -7.02 2.83
C ALA A 385 2.91 -6.68 2.27
N ALA A 386 2.62 -7.08 1.04
CA ALA A 386 1.31 -6.89 0.41
C ALA A 386 0.21 -7.68 1.15
N GLU A 387 0.45 -8.96 1.48
CA GLU A 387 -0.45 -9.78 2.30
C GLU A 387 -0.77 -9.10 3.62
N ARG A 388 0.28 -8.76 4.40
CA ARG A 388 0.15 -8.11 5.72
C ARG A 388 -0.65 -6.80 5.68
N THR A 389 -0.52 -6.05 4.60
CA THR A 389 -1.14 -4.72 4.46
C THR A 389 -2.45 -4.75 3.65
N GLY A 390 -2.91 -5.93 3.21
CA GLY A 390 -4.14 -6.10 2.44
C GLY A 390 -4.05 -5.53 1.01
N ARG A 391 -2.84 -5.54 0.43
CA ARG A 391 -2.60 -5.22 -0.99
C ARG A 391 -2.48 -6.49 -1.80
N ARG A 392 -2.59 -6.41 -3.12
CA ARG A 392 -2.50 -7.55 -4.04
C ARG A 392 -1.18 -7.51 -4.79
N CYS A 393 -0.30 -8.48 -4.55
CA CYS A 393 1.01 -8.54 -5.21
C CYS A 393 0.92 -9.19 -6.59
N ARG A 394 1.64 -8.62 -7.54
CA ARG A 394 1.94 -9.19 -8.86
C ARG A 394 3.46 -9.28 -8.96
N MET A 395 4.00 -10.49 -8.96
CA MET A 395 5.43 -10.72 -8.78
C MET A 395 6.00 -11.53 -9.93
N ILE A 396 7.17 -11.12 -10.40
CA ILE A 396 7.98 -11.88 -11.35
C ILE A 396 9.24 -12.35 -10.64
N GLU A 397 9.59 -13.62 -10.83
CA GLU A 397 10.87 -14.17 -10.39
C GLU A 397 11.44 -15.08 -11.49
N LEU A 398 12.71 -14.90 -11.78
CA LEU A 398 13.36 -15.60 -12.87
C LEU A 398 13.75 -17.05 -12.51
N ASP A 399 14.20 -17.27 -11.28
CA ASP A 399 14.69 -18.57 -10.82
C ASP A 399 13.53 -19.42 -10.24
N PRO A 400 13.23 -20.60 -10.83
CA PRO A 400 12.21 -21.50 -10.32
C PRO A 400 12.37 -21.85 -8.84
N ALA A 401 13.60 -22.00 -8.34
CA ALA A 401 13.86 -22.31 -6.93
C ALA A 401 13.47 -21.16 -5.99
N TYR A 402 13.63 -19.91 -6.43
CA TYR A 402 13.14 -18.76 -5.69
C TYR A 402 11.61 -18.60 -5.77
N CYS A 403 10.98 -18.97 -6.89
CA CYS A 403 9.51 -19.07 -6.95
C CYS A 403 8.98 -20.02 -5.88
N ASP A 404 9.57 -21.21 -5.77
CA ASP A 404 9.20 -22.21 -4.76
C ASP A 404 9.47 -21.69 -3.33
N LEU A 405 10.58 -21.01 -3.13
CA LEU A 405 10.90 -20.34 -1.84
C LEU A 405 9.82 -19.34 -1.45
N ILE A 406 9.39 -18.48 -2.39
CA ILE A 406 8.32 -17.49 -2.19
C ILE A 406 7.01 -18.17 -1.78
N ILE A 407 6.61 -19.24 -2.50
CA ILE A 407 5.39 -19.99 -2.23
C ILE A 407 5.44 -20.62 -0.83
N ARG A 408 6.52 -21.32 -0.49
CA ARG A 408 6.71 -21.96 0.82
C ARG A 408 6.70 -20.91 1.95
N ARG A 409 7.34 -19.76 1.72
CA ARG A 409 7.40 -18.66 2.67
C ARG A 409 6.02 -18.05 2.92
N TRP A 410 5.26 -17.75 1.85
CA TRP A 410 3.90 -17.24 1.96
C TRP A 410 2.99 -18.19 2.74
N ARG A 411 3.07 -19.50 2.48
CA ARG A 411 2.30 -20.53 3.18
C ARG A 411 2.61 -20.58 4.68
N ARG A 412 3.89 -20.44 5.06
CA ARG A 412 4.29 -20.40 6.49
C ARG A 412 3.72 -19.18 7.23
N HIS A 413 3.47 -18.09 6.54
CA HIS A 413 2.86 -16.88 7.10
C HIS A 413 1.31 -16.90 7.06
N GLY A 414 0.70 -18.05 7.00
CA GLY A 414 -0.76 -18.22 7.03
C GLY A 414 -1.43 -18.19 5.66
N GLY A 415 -0.64 -18.15 4.57
CA GLY A 415 -1.15 -18.31 3.21
C GLY A 415 -1.83 -19.66 3.01
N GLY A 416 -2.83 -19.67 2.12
CA GLY A 416 -3.58 -20.88 1.79
C GLY A 416 -2.85 -21.82 0.81
N GLN A 417 -3.59 -22.48 -0.05
CA GLN A 417 -3.04 -23.30 -1.12
C GLN A 417 -2.56 -22.43 -2.28
N ALA A 418 -1.36 -22.69 -2.77
CA ALA A 418 -0.86 -22.11 -4.02
C ALA A 418 -1.35 -22.98 -5.20
N VAL A 419 -1.99 -22.34 -6.17
CA VAL A 419 -2.63 -23.01 -7.32
C VAL A 419 -1.98 -22.50 -8.59
N ARG A 420 -1.45 -23.41 -9.43
CA ARG A 420 -0.94 -23.05 -10.75
C ARG A 420 -2.10 -22.73 -11.70
N SER A 421 -1.86 -21.94 -12.73
CA SER A 421 -2.89 -21.49 -13.69
C SER A 421 -3.67 -22.63 -14.36
N ASP A 422 -3.12 -23.84 -14.44
CA ASP A 422 -3.77 -25.05 -14.95
C ASP A 422 -4.58 -25.83 -13.88
N GLY A 423 -4.62 -25.34 -12.64
CA GLY A 423 -5.33 -25.94 -11.52
C GLY A 423 -4.50 -26.89 -10.65
N ALA A 424 -3.23 -27.16 -10.99
CA ALA A 424 -2.36 -28.00 -10.19
C ALA A 424 -2.02 -27.33 -8.84
N LEU A 425 -2.05 -28.12 -7.75
CA LEU A 425 -1.71 -27.64 -6.42
C LEU A 425 -0.20 -27.80 -6.18
N PHE A 426 0.43 -26.79 -5.60
CA PHE A 426 1.86 -26.80 -5.29
C PHE A 426 2.25 -28.01 -4.44
N ASP A 427 1.48 -28.32 -3.40
CA ASP A 427 1.74 -29.44 -2.49
C ASP A 427 1.70 -30.81 -3.17
N GLN A 428 0.80 -31.00 -4.14
CA GLN A 428 0.71 -32.27 -4.88
C GLN A 428 1.93 -32.47 -5.75
N LEU A 429 2.35 -31.41 -6.46
CA LEU A 429 3.53 -31.46 -7.29
C LEU A 429 4.82 -31.64 -6.47
N GLU A 430 4.90 -31.03 -5.27
CA GLU A 430 6.03 -31.19 -4.36
C GLU A 430 6.17 -32.62 -3.83
N LEU A 431 5.04 -33.32 -3.60
CA LEU A 431 5.02 -34.73 -3.19
C LEU A 431 5.39 -35.67 -4.34
N GLU A 432 4.96 -35.38 -5.58
CA GLU A 432 5.27 -36.16 -6.77
C GLU A 432 6.77 -36.10 -7.13
N ASP A 433 7.41 -34.91 -7.00
CA ASP A 433 8.85 -34.77 -7.25
C ASP A 433 9.73 -35.37 -6.13
N ALA A 434 9.17 -35.59 -4.95
CA ALA A 434 9.86 -36.22 -3.82
C ALA A 434 9.77 -37.76 -3.81
N ALA A 435 8.91 -38.36 -4.65
CA ALA A 435 8.66 -39.83 -4.76
C ALA A 435 9.51 -40.45 -5.85
#